data_9844cc208741c5537d72ac9b19c7ce8d
#
_entry.id   9844cc208741c5537d72ac9b19c7ce8d
#
_cell.length_a   1.000
_cell.length_b   1.000
_cell.length_c   1.000
_cell.angle_alpha   90.00
_cell.angle_beta   90.00
_cell.angle_gamma   90.00
#
_symmetry.space_group_name_H-M   'P 1'
#
loop_
_entity.id
_entity.type
_entity.pdbx_description
1 polymer ?
#
loop_
_entity_poly.entity_id
_entity_poly.type
_entity_poly.pdbx_seq_one_letter_code
_entity_poly.pdbx_strand_id
1 'polypeptide(L)'
;ILILNIAKKTFSQNGKQNVTFKYDLGQAVGLMILETVNQGLFSHQMSGFDANKAAELLNIPSDYQAVSVTAIGYYGNIDELPEDMATMEVKARERNNLVTMVFNGEFGKPMEL
;
A
#
# COMPACT_ATOMS: atom_id res chain seq x y z
N ILE A 1 13.96 -5.56 1.24
CA ILE A 1 13.64 -5.59 -0.19
C ILE A 1 12.68 -4.48 -0.57
N LEU A 2 12.69 -4.05 -1.85
CA LEU A 2 11.69 -3.15 -2.40
C LEU A 2 10.86 -3.91 -3.44
N ILE A 3 9.55 -3.78 -3.34
CA ILE A 3 8.58 -4.39 -4.27
C ILE A 3 7.80 -3.27 -4.93
N LEU A 4 7.90 -3.16 -6.26
CA LEU A 4 7.04 -2.26 -7.03
C LEU A 4 5.70 -2.96 -7.26
N ASN A 5 4.63 -2.39 -6.72
CA ASN A 5 3.28 -2.92 -6.87
C ASN A 5 2.67 -2.39 -8.17
N ILE A 6 2.44 -3.29 -9.11
CA ILE A 6 1.87 -2.98 -10.42
C ILE A 6 0.54 -3.69 -10.63
N ALA A 7 -0.36 -3.07 -11.35
CA ALA A 7 -1.65 -3.67 -11.70
C ALA A 7 -1.94 -3.59 -13.18
N LYS A 8 -2.51 -4.66 -13.73
CA LYS A 8 -2.96 -4.72 -15.12
C LYS A 8 -4.30 -3.99 -15.27
N LYS A 9 -4.36 -3.05 -16.22
CA LYS A 9 -5.55 -2.22 -16.48
C LYS A 9 -6.66 -2.94 -17.24
N THR A 10 -6.36 -4.14 -17.78
CA THR A 10 -7.29 -4.93 -18.58
C THR A 10 -7.42 -6.35 -18.04
N PHE A 11 -8.58 -6.97 -18.24
CA PHE A 11 -8.76 -8.39 -17.93
C PHE A 11 -8.00 -9.27 -18.93
N SER A 12 -7.17 -10.19 -18.44
CA SER A 12 -6.37 -11.09 -19.27
C SER A 12 -7.21 -12.01 -20.17
N GLN A 13 -8.40 -12.37 -19.70
CA GLN A 13 -9.30 -13.31 -20.38
C GLN A 13 -10.00 -12.72 -21.62
N ASN A 14 -10.18 -11.42 -21.71
CA ASN A 14 -10.98 -10.81 -22.77
C ASN A 14 -10.50 -9.43 -23.24
N GLY A 15 -9.41 -8.88 -22.64
CA GLY A 15 -8.84 -7.58 -22.99
C GLY A 15 -9.68 -6.36 -22.62
N LYS A 16 -10.86 -6.55 -21.98
CA LYS A 16 -11.70 -5.43 -21.55
C LYS A 16 -11.06 -4.68 -20.39
N GLN A 17 -11.38 -3.39 -20.27
CA GLN A 17 -10.90 -2.57 -19.17
C GLN A 17 -11.36 -3.12 -17.82
N ASN A 18 -10.41 -3.29 -16.89
CA ASN A 18 -10.67 -3.60 -15.49
C ASN A 18 -10.73 -2.29 -14.71
N VAL A 19 -11.92 -1.81 -14.38
CA VAL A 19 -12.11 -0.56 -13.62
C VAL A 19 -11.73 -0.67 -12.15
N THR A 20 -11.56 -1.90 -11.65
CA THR A 20 -11.22 -2.20 -10.25
C THR A 20 -9.75 -2.57 -10.04
N PHE A 21 -8.90 -2.47 -11.03
CA PHE A 21 -7.51 -2.96 -10.97
C PHE A 21 -6.70 -2.44 -9.78
N LYS A 22 -6.91 -1.20 -9.34
CA LYS A 22 -6.24 -0.65 -8.16
C LYS A 22 -6.80 -1.21 -6.86
N TYR A 23 -8.11 -1.49 -6.81
CA TYR A 23 -8.76 -2.13 -5.68
C TYR A 23 -8.26 -3.57 -5.52
N ASP A 24 -8.20 -4.33 -6.62
CA ASP A 24 -7.68 -5.70 -6.63
C ASP A 24 -6.22 -5.74 -6.14
N LEU A 25 -5.39 -4.81 -6.63
CA LEU A 25 -4.02 -4.67 -6.17
C LEU A 25 -3.94 -4.33 -4.68
N GLY A 26 -4.77 -3.40 -4.21
CA GLY A 26 -4.81 -3.01 -2.79
C GLY A 26 -5.11 -4.18 -1.87
N GLN A 27 -6.03 -5.07 -2.25
CA GLN A 27 -6.32 -6.30 -1.52
C GLN A 27 -5.11 -7.24 -1.49
N ALA A 28 -4.47 -7.48 -2.64
CA ALA A 28 -3.30 -8.35 -2.72
C ALA A 28 -2.13 -7.82 -1.86
N VAL A 29 -1.87 -6.51 -1.92
CA VAL A 29 -0.84 -5.87 -1.10
C VAL A 29 -1.20 -5.91 0.38
N GLY A 30 -2.46 -5.75 0.75
CA GLY A 30 -2.93 -5.88 2.13
C GLY A 30 -2.67 -7.28 2.70
N LEU A 31 -2.95 -8.33 1.93
CA LEU A 31 -2.65 -9.71 2.33
C LEU A 31 -1.14 -9.97 2.43
N MET A 32 -0.36 -9.44 1.50
CA MET A 32 1.11 -9.52 1.57
C MET A 32 1.65 -8.88 2.85
N ILE A 33 1.11 -7.73 3.27
CA ILE A 33 1.50 -7.06 4.51
C ILE A 33 1.16 -7.90 5.74
N LEU A 34 -0.02 -8.51 5.78
CA LEU A 34 -0.39 -9.42 6.86
C LEU A 34 0.57 -10.60 6.97
N GLU A 35 0.94 -11.21 5.84
CA GLU A 35 1.92 -12.29 5.82
C GLU A 35 3.31 -11.79 6.23
N THR A 36 3.71 -10.59 5.84
CA THR A 36 4.97 -9.97 6.29
C THR A 36 5.04 -9.89 7.82
N VAL A 37 3.97 -9.44 8.46
CA VAL A 37 3.87 -9.38 9.93
C VAL A 37 3.90 -10.77 10.56
N ASN A 38 3.18 -11.74 9.94
CA ASN A 38 3.17 -13.13 10.41
C ASN A 38 4.57 -13.75 10.42
N GLN A 39 5.45 -13.33 9.50
CA GLN A 39 6.85 -13.77 9.44
C GLN A 39 7.81 -12.94 10.30
N GLY A 40 7.31 -12.03 11.13
CA GLY A 40 8.13 -11.18 12.01
C GLY A 40 8.90 -10.09 11.27
N LEU A 41 8.47 -9.73 10.06
CA LEU A 41 9.02 -8.64 9.26
C LEU A 41 8.18 -7.39 9.39
N PHE A 42 8.76 -6.27 8.98
CA PHE A 42 8.10 -4.97 8.91
C PHE A 42 7.94 -4.53 7.45
N SER A 43 6.90 -3.77 7.19
CA SER A 43 6.66 -3.24 5.84
C SER A 43 6.23 -1.78 5.88
N HIS A 44 6.64 -1.04 4.85
CA HIS A 44 6.24 0.34 4.63
C HIS A 44 5.82 0.56 3.18
N GLN A 45 4.59 1.05 2.98
CA GLN A 45 4.07 1.38 1.67
C GLN A 45 4.30 2.86 1.35
N MET A 46 4.76 3.14 0.13
CA MET A 46 5.07 4.47 -0.36
C MET A 46 4.40 4.71 -1.71
N SER A 47 3.86 5.91 -1.89
CA SER A 47 3.33 6.40 -3.18
C SER A 47 4.09 7.60 -3.71
N GLY A 48 5.03 8.17 -2.92
CA GLY A 48 5.84 9.33 -3.27
C GLY A 48 7.05 8.99 -4.15
N PHE A 49 6.81 8.36 -5.30
CA PHE A 49 7.85 8.03 -6.29
C PHE A 49 7.38 8.38 -7.70
N ASP A 50 8.33 8.49 -8.64
CA ASP A 50 8.02 8.70 -10.06
C ASP A 50 7.61 7.37 -10.72
N ALA A 51 6.29 7.14 -10.83
CA ALA A 51 5.73 5.93 -11.39
C ALA A 51 6.04 5.74 -12.89
N ASN A 52 6.17 6.84 -13.64
CA ASN A 52 6.49 6.78 -15.08
C ASN A 52 7.94 6.37 -15.27
N LYS A 53 8.86 6.97 -14.51
CA LYS A 53 10.28 6.62 -14.54
C LYS A 53 10.52 5.18 -14.08
N ALA A 54 9.79 4.71 -13.07
CA ALA A 54 9.85 3.32 -12.64
C ALA A 54 9.36 2.35 -13.73
N ALA A 55 8.27 2.70 -14.42
CA ALA A 55 7.75 1.91 -15.51
C ALA A 55 8.73 1.83 -16.69
N GLU A 56 9.38 2.93 -17.04
CA GLU A 56 10.40 3.00 -18.08
C GLU A 56 11.63 2.14 -17.72
N LEU A 57 12.20 2.34 -16.53
CA LEU A 57 13.39 1.63 -16.06
C LEU A 57 13.21 0.11 -15.98
N LEU A 58 12.00 -0.33 -15.64
CA LEU A 58 11.68 -1.75 -15.47
C LEU A 58 10.95 -2.34 -16.69
N ASN A 59 10.85 -1.60 -17.79
CA ASN A 59 10.18 -2.01 -19.04
C ASN A 59 8.76 -2.54 -18.79
N ILE A 60 8.00 -1.86 -17.96
CA ILE A 60 6.61 -2.25 -17.63
C ILE A 60 5.71 -1.96 -18.83
N PRO A 61 4.96 -2.97 -19.35
CA PRO A 61 4.08 -2.76 -20.49
C PRO A 61 3.00 -1.71 -20.21
N SER A 62 2.57 -1.00 -21.27
CA SER A 62 1.62 0.12 -21.16
C SER A 62 0.24 -0.25 -20.63
N ASP A 63 -0.14 -1.52 -20.66
CA ASP A 63 -1.39 -2.03 -20.06
C ASP A 63 -1.30 -2.29 -18.55
N TYR A 64 -0.13 -2.06 -17.94
CA TYR A 64 0.08 -2.05 -16.49
C TYR A 64 0.25 -0.63 -15.96
N GLN A 65 0.02 -0.47 -14.67
CA GLN A 65 0.28 0.76 -13.94
C GLN A 65 1.06 0.46 -12.66
N ALA A 66 2.15 1.19 -12.44
CA ALA A 66 2.83 1.25 -11.15
C ALA A 66 1.98 2.10 -10.17
N VAL A 67 1.68 1.57 -8.99
CA VAL A 67 0.74 2.19 -8.04
C VAL A 67 1.43 2.58 -6.74
N SER A 68 2.23 1.69 -6.18
CA SER A 68 2.96 1.93 -4.93
C SER A 68 4.24 1.11 -4.88
N VAL A 69 5.12 1.46 -3.96
CA VAL A 69 6.31 0.66 -3.60
C VAL A 69 6.12 0.18 -2.17
N THR A 70 6.44 -1.07 -1.90
CA THR A 70 6.48 -1.63 -0.55
C THR A 70 7.91 -2.00 -0.19
N ALA A 71 8.44 -1.38 0.87
CA ALA A 71 9.68 -1.83 1.52
C ALA A 71 9.33 -2.92 2.53
N ILE A 72 10.12 -4.01 2.54
CA ILE A 72 9.98 -5.11 3.51
C ILE A 72 11.36 -5.42 4.08
N GLY A 73 11.47 -5.54 5.39
CA GLY A 73 12.71 -5.83 6.09
C GLY A 73 12.52 -6.13 7.57
N TYR A 74 13.63 -6.32 8.24
CA TYR A 74 13.67 -6.38 9.69
C TYR A 74 13.68 -4.97 10.28
N TYR A 75 13.23 -4.85 11.53
CA TYR A 75 13.34 -3.60 12.26
C TYR A 75 14.83 -3.26 12.48
N GLY A 76 15.22 -2.04 12.15
CA GLY A 76 16.57 -1.55 12.31
C GLY A 76 16.81 -0.87 13.67
N ASN A 77 18.01 -0.29 13.84
CA ASN A 77 18.31 0.52 14.99
C ASN A 77 17.90 1.98 14.75
N ILE A 78 17.11 2.53 15.64
CA ILE A 78 16.63 3.91 15.56
C ILE A 78 17.75 4.94 15.61
N ASP A 79 18.85 4.61 16.32
CA ASP A 79 20.01 5.50 16.45
C ASP A 79 20.80 5.69 15.12
N GLU A 80 20.50 4.84 14.12
CA GLU A 80 21.06 4.95 12.76
C GLU A 80 20.25 5.86 11.85
N LEU A 81 19.07 6.32 12.30
CA LEU A 81 18.21 7.21 11.53
C LEU A 81 18.62 8.68 11.70
N PRO A 82 18.42 9.52 10.65
CA PRO A 82 18.43 10.98 10.82
C PRO A 82 17.46 11.41 11.91
N GLU A 83 17.79 12.47 12.66
CA GLU A 83 17.06 12.93 13.84
C GLU A 83 15.56 13.16 13.59
N ASP A 84 15.21 13.74 12.42
CA ASP A 84 13.84 13.97 12.00
C ASP A 84 13.07 12.65 11.78
N MET A 85 13.71 11.65 11.17
CA MET A 85 13.14 10.33 10.96
C MET A 85 13.00 9.56 12.27
N ALA A 86 14.01 9.59 13.14
CA ALA A 86 13.97 8.95 14.46
C ALA A 86 12.83 9.50 15.31
N THR A 87 12.62 10.83 15.29
CA THR A 87 11.49 11.48 15.98
C THR A 87 10.13 11.01 15.44
N MET A 88 10.02 10.83 14.12
CA MET A 88 8.78 10.33 13.51
C MET A 88 8.52 8.85 13.82
N GLU A 89 9.57 8.04 13.91
CA GLU A 89 9.46 6.60 14.16
C GLU A 89 8.87 6.28 15.53
N VAL A 90 9.21 7.05 16.56
CA VAL A 90 8.68 6.84 17.93
C VAL A 90 7.32 7.50 18.17
N LYS A 91 6.81 8.26 17.20
CA LYS A 91 5.52 8.92 17.34
C LYS A 91 4.39 7.90 17.46
N ALA A 92 3.54 8.09 18.47
CA ALA A 92 2.36 7.25 18.65
C ALA A 92 1.48 7.26 17.39
N ARG A 93 1.08 6.06 16.96
CA ARG A 93 0.22 5.89 15.79
C ARG A 93 -1.23 6.20 16.17
N GLU A 94 -1.81 7.19 15.53
CA GLU A 94 -3.22 7.51 15.65
C GLU A 94 -4.02 6.92 14.48
N ARG A 95 -5.25 6.49 14.75
CA ARG A 95 -6.21 6.00 13.76
C ARG A 95 -7.57 6.64 14.02
N ASN A 96 -8.29 6.92 12.95
CA ASN A 96 -9.66 7.38 13.05
C ASN A 96 -10.52 6.34 13.77
N ASN A 97 -11.47 6.82 14.58
CA ASN A 97 -12.42 5.94 15.23
C ASN A 97 -13.32 5.27 14.16
N LEU A 98 -13.62 3.98 14.33
CA LEU A 98 -14.47 3.22 13.40
C LEU A 98 -15.83 3.86 13.17
N VAL A 99 -16.42 4.48 14.19
CA VAL A 99 -17.72 5.19 14.08
C VAL A 99 -17.71 6.36 13.09
N THR A 100 -16.52 6.85 12.70
CA THR A 100 -16.38 7.90 11.68
C THR A 100 -16.23 7.36 10.27
N MET A 101 -16.13 6.04 10.11
CA MET A 101 -15.84 5.37 8.83
C MET A 101 -16.84 4.26 8.50
N VAL A 102 -17.57 3.75 9.49
CA VAL A 102 -18.55 2.67 9.31
C VAL A 102 -19.93 3.19 9.62
N PHE A 103 -20.82 3.11 8.64
CA PHE A 103 -22.16 3.67 8.71
C PHE A 103 -23.24 2.59 8.49
N ASN A 104 -24.40 2.78 9.13
CA ASN A 104 -25.53 1.88 9.01
C ASN A 104 -26.58 2.47 8.04
N GLY A 105 -26.59 2.00 6.80
CA GLY A 105 -27.58 2.34 5.78
C GLY A 105 -27.34 3.70 5.09
N GLU A 106 -27.07 4.75 5.83
CA GLU A 106 -26.87 6.11 5.32
C GLU A 106 -25.49 6.63 5.68
N PHE A 107 -24.85 7.35 4.75
CA PHE A 107 -23.58 8.01 5.01
C PHE A 107 -23.71 9.03 6.14
N GLY A 108 -22.79 8.97 7.11
CA GLY A 108 -22.80 9.86 8.29
C GLY A 108 -23.67 9.36 9.44
N LYS A 109 -24.38 8.23 9.31
CA LYS A 109 -25.10 7.58 10.39
C LYS A 109 -24.24 6.46 11.00
N PRO A 110 -23.56 6.68 12.15
CA PRO A 110 -22.65 5.71 12.71
C PRO A 110 -23.31 4.36 12.96
N MET A 111 -22.55 3.29 12.74
CA MET A 111 -22.95 1.95 13.18
C MET A 111 -22.66 1.83 14.68
N GLU A 112 -23.62 1.33 15.45
CA GLU A 112 -23.39 0.87 16.81
C GLU A 112 -22.59 -0.43 16.73
N LEU A 113 -21.38 -0.43 17.31
CA LEU A 113 -20.43 -1.54 17.34
C LEU A 113 -20.36 -2.16 18.71
#